data_284dcff302e7014e44c79ef6657eb225
#
_entry.id   284dcff302e7014e44c79ef6657eb225
#
_cell.length_a   1.000
_cell.length_b   1.000
_cell.length_c   1.000
_cell.angle_alpha   90.00
_cell.angle_beta   90.00
_cell.angle_gamma   90.00
#
_symmetry.space_group_name_H-M   'P 1'
#
loop_
_entity.id
_entity.type
_entity.pdbx_description
1 polymer ?
#
loop_
_entity_poly.entity_id
_entity_poly.type
_entity_poly.pdbx_seq_one_letter_code
_entity_poly.pdbx_strand_id
1 'polypeptide(L)'
;TTLDPHLVRTTDTRDFTSYESGGTLVQKKVPVRTDFKDFKNASNMPNVLTVDYSKWGAAQQHHVATQAMMTWSSKYGNGELPTIDNFDEVKKCAQDVLKNIQTSCEGDAMIGGQFNEDTINDTIIKKTIMHCKSELHPLQAFFGGVAAQEVMKFTGKFLPLNQWLYLDCFELFDCSNQLFGFVNQLFQFHKDFQS
;
A
#
# COMPACT_ATOMS: atom_id res chain seq x y z
N THR A 1 5.76 24.64 -17.91
CA THR A 1 4.43 24.91 -17.35
C THR A 1 3.50 25.21 -18.52
N THR A 2 2.54 24.34 -18.77
CA THR A 2 1.44 24.56 -19.71
C THR A 2 0.51 25.61 -19.12
N LEU A 3 0.51 26.79 -19.66
CA LEU A 3 -0.40 27.88 -19.27
C LEU A 3 -1.76 27.78 -20.00
N ASP A 4 -1.81 27.06 -21.10
CA ASP A 4 -2.96 26.78 -21.94
C ASP A 4 -2.68 25.46 -22.64
N PRO A 5 -3.66 24.57 -22.91
CA PRO A 5 -3.44 23.28 -23.55
C PRO A 5 -2.81 23.42 -24.98
N HIS A 6 -2.84 24.61 -25.54
CA HIS A 6 -2.27 24.91 -26.86
C HIS A 6 -0.98 25.74 -26.82
N LEU A 7 -0.49 26.12 -25.63
CA LEU A 7 0.71 26.95 -25.44
C LEU A 7 1.85 26.14 -24.82
N VAL A 8 2.93 26.00 -25.56
CA VAL A 8 4.19 25.40 -25.07
C VAL A 8 5.21 26.50 -24.84
N ARG A 9 5.70 26.65 -23.63
CA ARG A 9 6.77 27.62 -23.32
C ARG A 9 8.12 26.92 -23.44
N THR A 10 8.99 27.42 -24.29
CA THR A 10 10.39 26.98 -24.39
C THR A 10 11.29 27.83 -23.52
N THR A 11 12.42 27.27 -23.04
CA THR A 11 13.29 27.95 -22.07
C THR A 11 14.26 28.93 -22.67
N ASP A 12 14.97 28.58 -23.74
CA ASP A 12 15.91 29.44 -24.42
C ASP A 12 15.83 29.24 -25.94
N THR A 13 15.61 30.31 -26.67
CA THR A 13 15.44 30.29 -28.13
C THR A 13 16.40 31.23 -28.85
N ARG A 14 17.42 31.76 -28.14
CA ARG A 14 18.34 32.79 -28.72
C ARG A 14 19.13 32.28 -29.89
N ASP A 15 19.41 30.99 -29.94
CA ASP A 15 20.18 30.35 -31.00
C ASP A 15 19.30 29.78 -32.14
N PHE A 16 17.98 29.99 -32.07
CA PHE A 16 17.05 29.53 -33.10
C PHE A 16 16.66 30.64 -34.02
N THR A 17 16.46 30.30 -35.29
CA THR A 17 15.86 31.20 -36.25
C THR A 17 14.42 31.53 -35.92
N SER A 18 13.91 32.67 -36.38
CA SER A 18 12.52 33.04 -36.17
C SER A 18 11.57 31.94 -36.68
N TYR A 19 10.68 31.47 -35.81
CA TYR A 19 9.67 30.47 -36.15
C TYR A 19 8.47 31.17 -36.80
N GLU A 20 8.15 30.76 -38.00
CA GLU A 20 7.01 31.33 -38.74
C GLU A 20 5.79 30.39 -38.74
N SER A 21 5.97 29.12 -39.08
CA SER A 21 4.86 28.15 -39.10
C SER A 21 5.34 26.71 -39.30
N GLY A 22 4.48 25.72 -38.93
CA GLY A 22 4.72 24.29 -39.18
C GLY A 22 5.61 23.64 -38.13
N GLY A 23 6.17 22.48 -38.45
CA GLY A 23 7.02 21.69 -37.54
C GLY A 23 6.25 20.68 -36.72
N THR A 24 7.00 19.80 -36.05
CA THR A 24 6.46 18.76 -35.19
C THR A 24 7.10 18.87 -33.81
N LEU A 25 6.29 18.94 -32.78
CA LEU A 25 6.73 18.88 -31.40
C LEU A 25 6.75 17.42 -30.92
N VAL A 26 7.95 16.91 -30.59
CA VAL A 26 8.11 15.55 -30.05
C VAL A 26 8.56 15.64 -28.61
N GLN A 27 7.74 15.12 -27.70
CA GLN A 27 8.14 15.02 -26.30
C GLN A 27 9.27 14.02 -26.15
N LYS A 28 10.44 14.46 -25.70
CA LYS A 28 11.55 13.58 -25.34
C LYS A 28 11.27 13.00 -23.95
N LYS A 29 11.15 11.67 -23.86
CA LYS A 29 11.08 10.99 -22.55
C LYS A 29 12.42 11.15 -21.85
N VAL A 30 12.39 11.75 -20.67
CA VAL A 30 13.54 11.87 -19.80
C VAL A 30 13.44 10.78 -18.73
N PRO A 31 14.52 10.04 -18.42
CA PRO A 31 14.53 9.08 -17.33
C PRO A 31 14.17 9.77 -16.00
N VAL A 32 13.25 9.18 -15.26
CA VAL A 32 12.90 9.62 -13.91
C VAL A 32 13.67 8.73 -12.93
N ARG A 33 14.50 9.35 -12.09
CA ARG A 33 15.19 8.65 -11.03
C ARG A 33 14.25 8.50 -9.83
N THR A 34 14.13 7.29 -9.31
CA THR A 34 13.38 6.99 -8.09
C THR A 34 14.35 6.44 -7.05
N ASP A 35 14.50 7.15 -5.95
CA ASP A 35 15.33 6.72 -4.82
C ASP A 35 14.42 6.09 -3.75
N PHE A 36 14.74 4.85 -3.37
CA PHE A 36 13.99 4.13 -2.34
C PHE A 36 14.59 4.42 -0.96
N LYS A 37 13.72 4.57 0.03
CA LYS A 37 14.14 4.60 1.43
C LYS A 37 14.53 3.19 1.88
N ASP A 38 15.45 3.07 2.81
CA ASP A 38 15.68 1.81 3.50
C ASP A 38 14.44 1.39 4.30
N PHE A 39 14.38 0.11 4.68
CA PHE A 39 13.20 -0.46 5.34
C PHE A 39 12.78 0.29 6.60
N LYS A 40 13.73 0.69 7.44
CA LYS A 40 13.47 1.41 8.70
C LYS A 40 12.88 2.80 8.44
N ASN A 41 13.48 3.54 7.52
CA ASN A 41 12.99 4.87 7.15
C ASN A 41 11.66 4.79 6.41
N ALA A 42 11.48 3.78 5.54
CA ALA A 42 10.22 3.55 4.85
C ALA A 42 9.09 3.16 5.80
N SER A 43 9.39 2.45 6.90
CA SER A 43 8.40 2.09 7.94
C SER A 43 7.98 3.30 8.78
N ASN A 44 8.92 4.19 9.10
CA ASN A 44 8.64 5.38 9.91
C ASN A 44 8.10 6.58 9.12
N MET A 45 8.41 6.65 7.83
CA MET A 45 7.92 7.68 6.91
C MET A 45 7.30 6.99 5.68
N PRO A 46 6.19 6.27 5.87
CA PRO A 46 5.64 5.43 4.83
C PRO A 46 4.94 6.23 3.74
N ASN A 47 5.28 5.92 2.48
CA ASN A 47 4.49 6.31 1.34
C ASN A 47 3.57 5.15 0.99
N VAL A 48 2.29 5.26 1.34
CA VAL A 48 1.31 4.19 1.18
C VAL A 48 0.47 4.43 -0.05
N LEU A 49 0.46 3.45 -0.96
CA LEU A 49 -0.38 3.51 -2.16
C LEU A 49 -1.84 3.22 -1.79
N THR A 50 -2.72 4.16 -2.08
CA THR A 50 -4.16 3.94 -1.97
C THR A 50 -4.67 3.26 -3.24
N VAL A 51 -5.09 2.00 -3.11
CA VAL A 51 -5.60 1.18 -4.22
C VAL A 51 -7.10 1.41 -4.42
N ASP A 52 -7.82 1.58 -3.32
CA ASP A 52 -9.26 1.78 -3.30
C ASP A 52 -9.62 3.10 -2.63
N TYR A 53 -10.09 4.05 -3.42
CA TYR A 53 -10.48 5.37 -2.92
C TYR A 53 -11.80 5.35 -2.12
N SER A 54 -12.60 4.29 -2.22
CA SER A 54 -13.80 4.13 -1.39
C SER A 54 -13.44 3.81 0.07
N LYS A 55 -12.23 3.28 0.30
CA LYS A 55 -11.66 2.95 1.61
C LYS A 55 -10.52 3.91 1.98
N TRP A 56 -10.76 5.19 1.78
CA TRP A 56 -9.75 6.20 2.11
C TRP A 56 -9.28 6.07 3.56
N GLY A 57 -7.97 6.10 3.78
CA GLY A 57 -7.37 5.95 5.11
C GLY A 57 -7.15 4.49 5.57
N ALA A 58 -7.83 3.51 4.97
CA ALA A 58 -7.68 2.11 5.40
C ALA A 58 -6.25 1.58 5.19
N ALA A 59 -5.60 1.91 4.08
CA ALA A 59 -4.24 1.46 3.80
C ALA A 59 -3.23 1.96 4.84
N GLN A 60 -3.41 3.19 5.33
CA GLN A 60 -2.62 3.77 6.40
C GLN A 60 -2.84 3.03 7.73
N GLN A 61 -4.09 2.71 8.05
CA GLN A 61 -4.42 1.92 9.24
C GLN A 61 -3.85 0.50 9.15
N HIS A 62 -3.83 -0.11 7.97
CA HIS A 62 -3.17 -1.40 7.74
C HIS A 62 -1.66 -1.32 7.97
N HIS A 63 -1.02 -0.22 7.54
CA HIS A 63 0.40 -0.01 7.81
C HIS A 63 0.67 0.03 9.32
N VAL A 64 -0.08 0.85 10.05
CA VAL A 64 0.04 0.96 11.51
C VAL A 64 -0.21 -0.38 12.19
N ALA A 65 -1.26 -1.11 11.81
CA ALA A 65 -1.58 -2.42 12.39
C ALA A 65 -0.47 -3.46 12.15
N THR A 66 0.08 -3.49 10.93
CA THR A 66 1.16 -4.41 10.57
C THR A 66 2.45 -4.09 11.33
N GLN A 67 2.84 -2.82 11.41
CA GLN A 67 4.01 -2.40 12.19
C GLN A 67 3.83 -2.66 13.70
N ALA A 68 2.60 -2.48 14.21
CA ALA A 68 2.27 -2.78 15.60
C ALA A 68 2.42 -4.27 15.92
N MET A 69 1.95 -5.16 15.04
CA MET A 69 2.13 -6.61 15.21
C MET A 69 3.62 -7.01 15.20
N MET A 70 4.41 -6.45 14.28
CA MET A 70 5.86 -6.70 14.22
C MET A 70 6.55 -6.20 15.49
N THR A 71 6.16 -5.03 15.98
CA THR A 71 6.69 -4.44 17.21
C THR A 71 6.33 -5.29 18.42
N TRP A 72 5.07 -5.76 18.51
CA TRP A 72 4.61 -6.64 19.56
C TRP A 72 5.35 -7.99 19.55
N SER A 73 5.47 -8.60 18.37
CA SER A 73 6.19 -9.86 18.17
C SER A 73 7.64 -9.77 18.65
N SER A 74 8.31 -8.67 18.35
CA SER A 74 9.69 -8.42 18.77
C SER A 74 9.84 -8.15 20.27
N LYS A 75 8.90 -7.40 20.87
CA LYS A 75 9.00 -6.97 22.28
C LYS A 75 8.46 -8.00 23.27
N TYR A 76 7.37 -8.66 22.94
CA TYR A 76 6.59 -9.48 23.85
C TYR A 76 6.41 -10.93 23.38
N GLY A 77 6.41 -11.14 22.07
CA GLY A 77 6.07 -12.42 21.46
C GLY A 77 7.27 -13.35 21.20
N ASN A 78 8.51 -12.95 21.51
CA ASN A 78 9.72 -13.71 21.17
C ASN A 78 9.77 -14.19 19.70
N GLY A 79 9.23 -13.40 18.78
CA GLY A 79 9.13 -13.72 17.36
C GLY A 79 7.81 -14.38 16.95
N GLU A 80 6.96 -14.76 17.89
CA GLU A 80 5.61 -15.27 17.59
C GLU A 80 4.65 -14.15 17.24
N LEU A 81 3.68 -14.45 16.35
CA LEU A 81 2.63 -13.51 15.98
C LEU A 81 1.54 -13.45 17.06
N PRO A 82 0.93 -12.26 17.29
CA PRO A 82 -0.10 -12.10 18.30
C PRO A 82 -1.35 -12.92 18.00
N THR A 83 -2.11 -13.20 19.06
CA THR A 83 -3.47 -13.74 19.01
C THR A 83 -4.47 -12.66 19.42
N ILE A 84 -5.75 -12.94 19.29
CA ILE A 84 -6.80 -11.99 19.67
C ILE A 84 -6.75 -11.60 21.16
N ASP A 85 -6.23 -12.47 22.00
CA ASP A 85 -6.06 -12.20 23.44
C ASP A 85 -5.03 -11.09 23.70
N ASN A 86 -4.12 -10.86 22.76
CA ASN A 86 -3.09 -9.82 22.85
C ASN A 86 -3.56 -8.47 22.26
N PHE A 87 -4.84 -8.33 21.93
CA PHE A 87 -5.38 -7.16 21.25
C PHE A 87 -5.01 -5.83 21.93
N ASP A 88 -5.19 -5.74 23.25
CA ASP A 88 -4.93 -4.51 24.00
C ASP A 88 -3.44 -4.12 23.99
N GLU A 89 -2.54 -5.11 24.00
CA GLU A 89 -1.09 -4.87 23.90
C GLU A 89 -0.69 -4.42 22.50
N VAL A 90 -1.24 -5.07 21.46
CA VAL A 90 -1.01 -4.68 20.06
C VAL A 90 -1.57 -3.29 19.80
N LYS A 91 -2.73 -2.94 20.37
CA LYS A 91 -3.31 -1.60 20.27
C LYS A 91 -2.40 -0.53 20.89
N LYS A 92 -1.78 -0.80 22.03
CA LYS A 92 -0.78 0.10 22.62
C LYS A 92 0.43 0.28 21.69
N CYS A 93 0.94 -0.83 21.14
CA CYS A 93 2.02 -0.76 20.16
C CYS A 93 1.60 0.06 18.91
N ALA A 94 0.35 -0.04 18.48
CA ALA A 94 -0.17 0.73 17.34
C ALA A 94 -0.21 2.24 17.64
N GLN A 95 -0.57 2.62 18.88
CA GLN A 95 -0.52 4.03 19.31
C GLN A 95 0.92 4.58 19.30
N ASP A 96 1.88 3.78 19.77
CA ASP A 96 3.29 4.17 19.76
C ASP A 96 3.82 4.30 18.31
N VAL A 97 3.46 3.35 17.45
CA VAL A 97 3.82 3.39 16.02
C VAL A 97 3.25 4.62 15.33
N LEU A 98 1.96 4.91 15.54
CA LEU A 98 1.31 6.07 14.95
C LEU A 98 2.00 7.38 15.38
N LYS A 99 2.28 7.55 16.68
CA LYS A 99 3.01 8.71 17.20
C LYS A 99 4.40 8.85 16.58
N ASN A 100 5.12 7.73 16.42
CA ASN A 100 6.44 7.74 15.80
C ASN A 100 6.37 8.16 14.34
N ILE A 101 5.38 7.68 13.59
CA ILE A 101 5.15 8.09 12.20
C ILE A 101 4.83 9.58 12.14
N GLN A 102 3.90 10.07 12.96
CA GLN A 102 3.51 11.48 12.99
C GLN A 102 4.73 12.38 13.28
N THR A 103 5.52 12.04 14.30
CA THR A 103 6.75 12.78 14.64
C THR A 103 7.79 12.74 13.52
N SER A 104 7.96 11.58 12.88
CA SER A 104 8.93 11.42 11.78
C SER A 104 8.51 12.15 10.51
N CYS A 105 7.23 12.34 10.31
CA CYS A 105 6.64 13.03 9.14
C CYS A 105 6.36 14.51 9.38
N GLU A 106 6.76 15.07 10.54
CA GLU A 106 6.64 16.51 10.80
C GLU A 106 7.40 17.31 9.71
N GLY A 107 6.65 18.17 9.01
CA GLY A 107 7.18 18.96 7.90
C GLY A 107 6.97 18.36 6.50
N ASP A 108 6.60 17.11 6.38
CA ASP A 108 6.19 16.50 5.10
C ASP A 108 4.65 16.49 4.99
N ALA A 109 4.08 17.55 4.40
CA ALA A 109 2.64 17.69 4.27
C ALA A 109 1.98 16.58 3.43
N MET A 110 2.75 15.91 2.56
CA MET A 110 2.24 14.87 1.69
C MET A 110 2.09 13.53 2.42
N ILE A 111 3.09 13.15 3.21
CA ILE A 111 3.08 11.90 3.97
C ILE A 111 2.39 12.11 5.32
N GLY A 112 2.71 13.18 6.03
CA GLY A 112 2.12 13.51 7.33
C GLY A 112 0.61 13.70 7.23
N GLY A 113 0.11 14.31 6.15
CA GLY A 113 -1.32 14.45 5.88
C GLY A 113 -2.10 13.13 5.75
N GLN A 114 -1.42 12.03 5.44
CA GLN A 114 -2.04 10.71 5.36
C GLN A 114 -2.23 10.04 6.74
N PHE A 115 -1.51 10.49 7.76
CA PHE A 115 -1.52 9.91 9.12
C PHE A 115 -2.02 10.90 10.19
N ASN A 116 -2.83 11.88 9.79
CA ASN A 116 -3.39 12.90 10.70
C ASN A 116 -4.54 12.37 11.56
N GLU A 117 -5.02 11.16 11.33
CA GLU A 117 -6.04 10.57 12.19
C GLU A 117 -5.44 10.17 13.52
N ASP A 118 -5.86 10.80 14.60
CA ASP A 118 -5.46 10.45 15.97
C ASP A 118 -6.10 9.16 16.46
N THR A 119 -7.04 8.61 15.69
CA THR A 119 -7.81 7.42 16.06
C THR A 119 -7.38 6.20 15.29
N ILE A 120 -7.04 5.16 16.02
CA ILE A 120 -6.75 3.84 15.46
C ILE A 120 -8.04 3.07 15.26
N ASN A 121 -8.20 2.46 14.09
CA ASN A 121 -9.35 1.63 13.79
C ASN A 121 -9.20 0.24 14.42
N ASP A 122 -9.89 0.04 15.55
CA ASP A 122 -9.88 -1.21 16.30
C ASP A 122 -10.33 -2.42 15.46
N THR A 123 -11.23 -2.22 14.53
CA THR A 123 -11.71 -3.29 13.63
C THR A 123 -10.60 -3.77 12.70
N ILE A 124 -9.82 -2.85 12.14
CA ILE A 124 -8.68 -3.21 11.27
C ILE A 124 -7.63 -3.97 12.09
N ILE A 125 -7.28 -3.49 13.30
CA ILE A 125 -6.30 -4.21 14.16
C ILE A 125 -6.80 -5.62 14.48
N LYS A 126 -8.06 -5.77 14.91
CA LYS A 126 -8.64 -7.08 15.24
C LYS A 126 -8.60 -8.03 14.05
N LYS A 127 -9.07 -7.58 12.87
CA LYS A 127 -9.04 -8.37 11.65
C LYS A 127 -7.61 -8.72 11.23
N THR A 128 -6.67 -7.78 11.34
CA THR A 128 -5.26 -8.04 11.04
C THR A 128 -4.67 -9.11 11.95
N ILE A 129 -4.92 -9.06 13.27
CA ILE A 129 -4.48 -10.10 14.23
C ILE A 129 -5.13 -11.45 13.89
N MET A 130 -6.44 -11.49 13.66
CA MET A 130 -7.16 -12.74 13.39
C MET A 130 -6.65 -13.44 12.12
N HIS A 131 -6.22 -12.67 11.12
CA HIS A 131 -5.82 -13.21 9.82
C HIS A 131 -4.30 -13.23 9.61
N CYS A 132 -3.48 -12.80 10.57
CA CYS A 132 -2.02 -12.72 10.40
C CYS A 132 -1.34 -14.08 10.11
N LYS A 133 -1.97 -15.19 10.48
CA LYS A 133 -1.51 -16.56 10.21
C LYS A 133 -2.27 -17.23 9.06
N SER A 134 -3.20 -16.53 8.42
CA SER A 134 -4.01 -17.12 7.35
C SER A 134 -3.27 -17.11 6.03
N GLU A 135 -3.26 -18.26 5.35
CA GLU A 135 -2.70 -18.41 4.01
C GLU A 135 -3.84 -18.55 3.00
N LEU A 136 -3.92 -17.61 2.07
CA LEU A 136 -4.95 -17.58 1.04
C LEU A 136 -4.31 -17.63 -0.34
N HIS A 137 -4.49 -18.74 -1.03
CA HIS A 137 -3.93 -18.94 -2.36
C HIS A 137 -4.31 -17.85 -3.38
N PRO A 138 -5.55 -17.34 -3.43
CA PRO A 138 -5.87 -16.24 -4.33
C PRO A 138 -5.07 -14.97 -4.06
N LEU A 139 -4.81 -14.63 -2.79
CA LEU A 139 -3.98 -13.49 -2.43
C LEU A 139 -2.50 -13.73 -2.74
N GLN A 140 -2.01 -14.94 -2.51
CA GLN A 140 -0.65 -15.33 -2.89
C GLN A 140 -0.45 -15.20 -4.41
N ALA A 141 -1.42 -15.65 -5.21
CA ALA A 141 -1.38 -15.51 -6.67
C ALA A 141 -1.42 -14.03 -7.09
N PHE A 142 -2.26 -13.21 -6.47
CA PHE A 142 -2.35 -11.78 -6.74
C PHE A 142 -1.02 -11.08 -6.45
N PHE A 143 -0.46 -11.26 -5.24
CA PHE A 143 0.80 -10.63 -4.87
C PHE A 143 1.99 -11.20 -5.64
N GLY A 144 1.96 -12.48 -6.03
CA GLY A 144 2.92 -13.06 -6.96
C GLY A 144 2.92 -12.35 -8.32
N GLY A 145 1.73 -12.02 -8.84
CA GLY A 145 1.56 -11.21 -10.05
C GLY A 145 2.11 -9.80 -9.90
N VAL A 146 1.80 -9.14 -8.76
CA VAL A 146 2.37 -7.81 -8.44
C VAL A 146 3.90 -7.87 -8.38
N ALA A 147 4.47 -8.84 -7.68
CA ALA A 147 5.92 -9.00 -7.58
C ALA A 147 6.57 -9.22 -8.97
N ALA A 148 5.96 -10.04 -9.81
CA ALA A 148 6.43 -10.27 -11.17
C ALA A 148 6.41 -8.98 -12.00
N GLN A 149 5.35 -8.15 -11.86
CA GLN A 149 5.29 -6.84 -12.51
C GLN A 149 6.39 -5.90 -12.01
N GLU A 150 6.66 -5.86 -10.71
CA GLU A 150 7.72 -5.03 -10.15
C GLU A 150 9.10 -5.45 -10.69
N VAL A 151 9.36 -6.76 -10.82
CA VAL A 151 10.58 -7.25 -11.46
C VAL A 151 10.70 -6.78 -12.92
N MET A 152 9.59 -6.82 -13.67
CA MET A 152 9.58 -6.33 -15.06
C MET A 152 9.86 -4.83 -15.16
N LYS A 153 9.55 -4.04 -14.13
CA LYS A 153 9.81 -2.59 -14.10
C LYS A 153 11.31 -2.25 -14.06
N PHE A 154 12.19 -3.17 -13.65
CA PHE A 154 13.63 -3.01 -13.76
C PHE A 154 14.12 -2.80 -15.21
N THR A 155 13.29 -3.11 -16.20
CA THR A 155 13.58 -2.75 -17.61
C THR A 155 13.55 -1.23 -17.86
N GLY A 156 13.15 -0.42 -16.88
CA GLY A 156 13.11 1.05 -16.96
C GLY A 156 11.95 1.64 -17.76
N LYS A 157 10.96 0.83 -18.13
CA LYS A 157 9.78 1.32 -18.91
C LYS A 157 8.67 1.90 -18.05
N PHE A 158 8.58 1.45 -16.79
CA PHE A 158 7.50 1.81 -15.88
C PHE A 158 8.07 2.20 -14.52
N LEU A 159 7.37 3.09 -13.82
CA LEU A 159 7.75 3.49 -12.46
C LEU A 159 7.44 2.34 -11.47
N PRO A 160 8.40 1.99 -10.60
CA PRO A 160 8.19 1.01 -9.55
C PRO A 160 7.23 1.52 -8.46
N LEU A 161 6.65 0.59 -7.70
CA LEU A 161 5.91 0.93 -6.49
C LEU A 161 6.84 1.57 -5.45
N ASN A 162 6.43 2.68 -4.87
CA ASN A 162 7.21 3.39 -3.86
C ASN A 162 6.29 3.80 -2.67
N GLN A 163 6.23 3.02 -1.55
CA GLN A 163 6.96 1.76 -1.33
C GLN A 163 6.05 0.69 -0.72
N TRP A 164 4.85 1.12 -0.18
CA TRP A 164 3.94 0.23 0.52
C TRP A 164 2.64 0.03 -0.24
N LEU A 165 2.27 -1.22 -0.42
CA LEU A 165 1.00 -1.63 -1.01
C LEU A 165 0.24 -2.49 -0.01
N TYR A 166 -0.96 -2.05 0.38
CA TYR A 166 -1.89 -2.81 1.19
C TYR A 166 -3.16 -3.08 0.38
N LEU A 167 -3.59 -4.33 0.38
CA LEU A 167 -4.84 -4.75 -0.21
C LEU A 167 -5.81 -5.08 0.91
N ASP A 168 -6.85 -4.27 1.05
CA ASP A 168 -7.95 -4.56 1.97
C ASP A 168 -8.99 -5.43 1.27
N CYS A 169 -9.07 -6.68 1.71
CA CYS A 169 -10.05 -7.66 1.23
C CYS A 169 -10.83 -8.29 2.40
N PHE A 170 -10.94 -7.58 3.53
CA PHE A 170 -11.59 -8.11 4.72
C PHE A 170 -13.09 -8.39 4.54
N GLU A 171 -13.74 -7.85 3.52
CA GLU A 171 -15.11 -8.21 3.17
C GLU A 171 -15.23 -9.68 2.77
N LEU A 172 -14.16 -10.28 2.23
CA LEU A 172 -14.14 -11.69 1.89
C LEU A 172 -14.16 -12.60 3.14
N PHE A 173 -13.86 -12.05 4.30
CA PHE A 173 -13.81 -12.76 5.58
C PHE A 173 -14.91 -12.35 6.56
N ASP A 174 -15.74 -11.38 6.22
CA ASP A 174 -16.91 -11.07 7.02
C ASP A 174 -17.85 -12.27 6.99
N CYS A 175 -17.78 -13.06 8.07
CA CYS A 175 -18.58 -14.25 8.32
C CYS A 175 -20.05 -13.93 8.59
N SER A 176 -20.65 -12.99 7.87
CA SER A 176 -22.09 -12.90 7.73
C SER A 176 -22.53 -13.90 6.65
N ASN A 177 -22.51 -15.18 7.03
CA ASN A 177 -23.34 -16.30 6.49
C ASN A 177 -23.41 -16.58 4.98
N GLN A 178 -22.90 -15.78 4.06
CA GLN A 178 -23.10 -16.04 2.64
C GLN A 178 -21.87 -16.63 1.91
N LEU A 179 -20.67 -16.25 2.28
CA LEU A 179 -19.47 -16.74 1.57
C LEU A 179 -19.02 -18.12 2.07
N PHE A 180 -19.24 -18.42 3.36
CA PHE A 180 -19.01 -19.77 3.89
C PHE A 180 -19.95 -20.80 3.26
N GLY A 181 -21.17 -20.39 2.90
CA GLY A 181 -22.08 -21.20 2.10
C GLY A 181 -21.51 -21.54 0.73
N PHE A 182 -20.92 -20.57 0.06
CA PHE A 182 -20.37 -20.77 -1.29
C PHE A 182 -19.08 -21.62 -1.28
N VAL A 183 -18.19 -21.41 -0.32
CA VAL A 183 -16.98 -22.23 -0.16
C VAL A 183 -17.34 -23.66 0.27
N ASN A 184 -18.30 -23.85 1.19
CA ASN A 184 -18.79 -25.16 1.55
C ASN A 184 -19.53 -25.86 0.38
N GLN A 185 -20.27 -25.14 -0.44
CA GLN A 185 -20.88 -25.71 -1.66
C GLN A 185 -19.83 -26.15 -2.68
N LEU A 186 -18.76 -25.38 -2.88
CA LEU A 186 -17.63 -25.76 -3.74
C LEU A 186 -16.89 -26.99 -3.19
N PHE A 187 -16.69 -27.10 -1.88
CA PHE A 187 -16.09 -28.28 -1.25
C PHE A 187 -17.01 -29.51 -1.32
N GLN A 188 -18.32 -29.32 -1.17
CA GLN A 188 -19.29 -30.40 -1.30
C GLN A 188 -19.36 -30.88 -2.75
N PHE A 189 -19.43 -29.95 -3.72
CA PHE A 189 -19.38 -30.27 -5.14
C PHE A 189 -18.12 -31.05 -5.55
N HIS A 190 -16.99 -30.75 -4.96
CA HIS A 190 -15.75 -31.49 -5.22
C HIS A 190 -15.74 -32.90 -4.62
N LYS A 191 -16.38 -33.10 -3.46
CA LYS A 191 -16.58 -34.46 -2.87
C LYS A 191 -17.52 -35.31 -3.66
N ASP A 192 -18.62 -34.75 -4.19
CA ASP A 192 -19.61 -35.44 -4.98
C ASP A 192 -19.09 -35.85 -6.38
N PHE A 193 -18.00 -35.21 -6.85
CA PHE A 193 -17.31 -35.55 -8.10
C PHE A 193 -16.25 -36.66 -7.95
N GLN A 194 -15.88 -37.04 -6.71
CA GLN A 194 -14.90 -38.09 -6.42
C GLN A 194 -15.55 -39.38 -5.91
N SER A 195 -16.85 -39.40 -5.75
CA SER A 195 -17.68 -40.60 -5.43
C SER A 195 -18.33 -41.15 -6.70
#